data_c04d127b3eadba3d6ef7b033e7a607df
#
_entry.id   c04d127b3eadba3d6ef7b033e7a607df
#
_cell.length_a   1.000
_cell.length_b   1.000
_cell.length_c   1.000
_cell.angle_alpha   90.00
_cell.angle_beta   90.00
_cell.angle_gamma   90.00
#
_symmetry.space_group_name_H-M   'P 1'
#
loop_
_entity.id
_entity.type
_entity.pdbx_description
1 polymer ?
#
loop_
_entity_poly.entity_id
_entity_poly.type
_entity_poly.pdbx_seq_one_letter_code
_entity_poly.pdbx_strand_id
1 'polypeptide(L)'
;MFATGTQSAIEIGVADIVVGDVYGRNLSKRMITGEKLIYNQKVRTGRNSSTTLEFSDKTRMTMGERAQMLLDDMVYDPNSEKLNGVVQLTRGVLRFASSKTAKVDMKVRTPAATIGIRGTAFDVLANPRKTEVSVIAGRIQVSSQYGSQDVGPGQTFAVQSTSGAKFTPEQSAEMAAAVTKMLSMISAEQTMPKDKAEQVKKEKAKKAEQKQPVNKTAPKETQQLAAKTTGSQPEEFYQAIRGKNLENLVYIDLKYGRVVIELLPSIAPLHAARIKQLAREGFYNDLSFHSVRKGYVAETGDPTGTGLGGSGKTLKAELSKESFVRGVVGMKHKLRELNSADSQFFIVTGAATHLDGKYTIWGRVIYGMEFVDLLKPGGPPKEPDTIKKMRVAADVKES
;
A
#
# COMPACT_ATOMS: atom_id res chain seq x y z
N MET A 1 14.77 21.38 28.78
CA MET A 1 13.84 21.62 27.67
C MET A 1 14.38 20.86 26.49
N PHE A 2 13.91 19.63 26.24
CA PHE A 2 14.30 18.86 25.08
C PHE A 2 13.21 19.00 24.03
N ALA A 3 13.59 19.61 22.91
CA ALA A 3 12.72 19.75 21.76
C ALA A 3 12.38 18.34 21.22
N THR A 4 11.13 17.96 21.32
CA THR A 4 10.57 16.77 20.64
C THR A 4 10.54 17.05 19.14
N GLY A 5 11.61 16.66 18.44
CA GLY A 5 11.63 16.67 16.98
C GLY A 5 10.57 15.72 16.46
N THR A 6 9.46 16.25 15.99
CA THR A 6 8.52 15.53 15.13
C THR A 6 9.27 15.13 13.86
N GLN A 7 9.61 13.86 13.74
CA GLN A 7 10.18 13.31 12.51
C GLN A 7 9.14 13.52 11.42
N SER A 8 9.36 14.53 10.56
CA SER A 8 8.47 14.87 9.46
C SER A 8 8.40 13.68 8.50
N ALA A 9 7.19 13.30 8.12
CA ALA A 9 6.98 12.30 7.08
C ALA A 9 7.73 12.76 5.81
N ILE A 10 8.46 11.84 5.18
CA ILE A 10 9.22 12.16 3.96
C ILE A 10 8.22 12.64 2.91
N GLU A 11 8.32 13.93 2.58
CA GLU A 11 7.53 14.56 1.53
C GLU A 11 8.11 14.17 0.17
N ILE A 12 7.27 13.65 -0.71
CA ILE A 12 7.66 13.20 -2.05
C ILE A 12 7.03 14.05 -3.17
N GLY A 13 6.16 15.00 -2.81
CA GLY A 13 5.46 15.86 -3.75
C GLY A 13 4.22 16.50 -3.15
N VAL A 14 3.34 17.02 -4.01
CA VAL A 14 2.09 17.68 -3.63
C VAL A 14 0.92 17.25 -4.51
N ALA A 15 -0.29 17.30 -3.98
CA ALA A 15 -1.52 17.24 -4.78
C ALA A 15 -1.72 18.58 -5.48
N ASP A 16 -1.26 18.69 -6.72
CA ASP A 16 -1.26 19.94 -7.49
C ASP A 16 -2.69 20.38 -7.85
N ILE A 17 -3.52 19.43 -8.28
CA ILE A 17 -4.93 19.69 -8.62
C ILE A 17 -5.79 18.62 -7.97
N VAL A 18 -6.89 19.03 -7.33
CA VAL A 18 -7.87 18.13 -6.71
C VAL A 18 -9.27 18.54 -7.13
N VAL A 19 -9.95 17.65 -7.84
CA VAL A 19 -11.33 17.82 -8.34
C VAL A 19 -12.23 16.79 -7.67
N GLY A 20 -13.27 17.24 -6.98
CA GLY A 20 -14.27 16.36 -6.36
C GLY A 20 -13.77 15.63 -5.12
N ASP A 21 -14.13 14.37 -5.01
CA ASP A 21 -13.87 13.53 -3.84
C ASP A 21 -12.55 12.76 -4.04
N VAL A 22 -11.47 13.29 -3.52
CA VAL A 22 -10.16 12.64 -3.51
C VAL A 22 -9.74 12.40 -2.07
N TYR A 23 -9.25 11.22 -1.78
CA TYR A 23 -8.83 10.80 -0.45
C TYR A 23 -7.38 10.36 -0.51
N GLY A 24 -6.58 10.86 0.42
CA GLY A 24 -5.16 10.57 0.55
C GLY A 24 -4.86 9.72 1.79
N ARG A 25 -3.92 10.19 2.60
CA ARG A 25 -3.42 9.54 3.81
C ARG A 25 -4.52 9.11 4.79
N ASN A 26 -5.55 9.96 4.93
CA ASN A 26 -6.72 9.68 5.75
C ASN A 26 -7.94 9.51 4.84
N LEU A 27 -8.42 8.28 4.71
CA LEU A 27 -9.60 7.98 3.88
C LEU A 27 -10.89 8.63 4.38
N SER A 28 -10.90 9.15 5.60
CA SER A 28 -12.03 9.89 6.19
C SER A 28 -11.98 11.39 5.87
N LYS A 29 -10.83 11.92 5.42
CA LYS A 29 -10.65 13.32 5.09
C LYS A 29 -10.35 13.49 3.61
N ARG A 30 -11.08 14.38 2.95
CA ARG A 30 -10.79 14.73 1.55
C ARG A 30 -9.45 15.44 1.44
N MET A 31 -8.69 15.05 0.43
CA MET A 31 -7.47 15.73 0.02
C MET A 31 -7.80 17.09 -0.57
N ILE A 32 -6.93 18.05 -0.34
CA ILE A 32 -7.05 19.40 -0.90
C ILE A 32 -5.86 19.72 -1.81
N THR A 33 -6.05 20.65 -2.73
CA THR A 33 -4.95 21.20 -3.55
C THR A 33 -3.86 21.78 -2.66
N GLY A 34 -2.60 21.46 -2.94
CA GLY A 34 -1.43 21.84 -2.14
C GLY A 34 -1.14 20.87 -0.98
N GLU A 35 -1.97 19.85 -0.74
CA GLU A 35 -1.68 18.85 0.29
C GLU A 35 -0.43 18.05 -0.06
N LYS A 36 0.46 17.92 0.92
CA LYS A 36 1.73 17.21 0.77
C LYS A 36 1.52 15.72 0.58
N LEU A 37 2.18 15.16 -0.42
CA LEU A 37 2.26 13.73 -0.64
C LEU A 37 3.40 13.15 0.21
N ILE A 38 3.10 12.05 0.85
CA ILE A 38 4.08 11.35 1.67
C ILE A 38 4.33 9.95 1.13
N TYR A 39 5.51 9.46 1.45
CA TYR A 39 5.89 8.08 1.20
C TYR A 39 4.78 7.11 1.63
N ASN A 40 4.53 6.09 0.80
CA ASN A 40 3.59 5.00 1.06
C ASN A 40 2.14 5.44 1.28
N GLN A 41 1.73 6.49 0.56
CA GLN A 41 0.38 7.03 0.63
C GLN A 41 -0.54 6.36 -0.39
N LYS A 42 -1.73 5.94 0.06
CA LYS A 42 -2.81 5.52 -0.82
C LYS A 42 -3.59 6.75 -1.29
N VAL A 43 -3.89 6.82 -2.59
CA VAL A 43 -4.71 7.87 -3.18
C VAL A 43 -5.91 7.23 -3.86
N ARG A 44 -7.11 7.72 -3.55
CA ARG A 44 -8.38 7.26 -4.15
C ARG A 44 -9.17 8.43 -4.67
N THR A 45 -9.73 8.28 -5.84
CA THR A 45 -10.69 9.22 -6.43
C THR A 45 -12.09 8.65 -6.39
N GLY A 46 -13.07 9.50 -6.11
CA GLY A 46 -14.49 9.17 -6.13
C GLY A 46 -15.09 9.21 -7.54
N ARG A 47 -16.41 9.23 -7.61
CA ARG A 47 -17.18 9.45 -8.83
C ARG A 47 -17.04 10.92 -9.25
N ASN A 48 -16.89 11.20 -10.55
CA ASN A 48 -16.67 12.54 -11.08
C ASN A 48 -15.54 13.29 -10.37
N SER A 49 -14.46 12.58 -10.07
CA SER A 49 -13.32 13.11 -9.32
C SER A 49 -12.03 12.79 -10.05
N SER A 50 -11.08 13.71 -9.97
CA SER A 50 -9.76 13.57 -10.60
C SER A 50 -8.73 14.30 -9.75
N THR A 51 -7.46 13.91 -9.86
CA THR A 51 -6.36 14.62 -9.18
C THR A 51 -5.09 14.52 -10.01
N THR A 52 -4.32 15.61 -9.99
CA THR A 52 -2.94 15.61 -10.47
C THR A 52 -2.01 15.71 -9.28
N LEU A 53 -1.10 14.76 -9.19
CA LEU A 53 -0.02 14.72 -8.21
C LEU A 53 1.26 15.16 -8.89
N GLU A 54 1.95 16.15 -8.33
CA GLU A 54 3.27 16.60 -8.78
C GLU A 54 4.32 16.16 -7.76
N PHE A 55 5.32 15.42 -8.22
CA PHE A 55 6.41 14.92 -7.40
C PHE A 55 7.58 15.91 -7.38
N SER A 56 8.51 15.70 -6.44
CA SER A 56 9.65 16.61 -6.23
C SER A 56 10.56 16.75 -7.46
N ASP A 57 10.63 15.74 -8.32
CA ASP A 57 11.34 15.76 -9.60
C ASP A 57 10.52 16.35 -10.77
N LYS A 58 9.36 16.92 -10.49
CA LYS A 58 8.40 17.45 -11.47
C LYS A 58 7.69 16.37 -12.32
N THR A 59 7.83 15.11 -11.99
CA THR A 59 6.97 14.06 -12.53
C THR A 59 5.52 14.31 -12.14
N ARG A 60 4.59 14.13 -13.06
CA ARG A 60 3.15 14.34 -12.84
C ARG A 60 2.38 13.05 -13.07
N MET A 61 1.49 12.75 -12.16
CA MET A 61 0.55 11.64 -12.25
C MET A 61 -0.88 12.15 -12.12
N THR A 62 -1.68 11.97 -13.16
CA THR A 62 -3.09 12.39 -13.16
C THR A 62 -3.98 11.16 -13.08
N MET A 63 -4.83 11.09 -12.07
CA MET A 63 -5.78 10.00 -11.84
C MET A 63 -7.18 10.41 -12.26
N GLY A 64 -7.87 9.54 -12.98
CA GLY A 64 -9.29 9.71 -13.32
C GLY A 64 -10.23 9.28 -12.20
N GLU A 65 -11.53 9.23 -12.49
CA GLU A 65 -12.54 8.84 -11.50
C GLU A 65 -12.42 7.38 -11.07
N ARG A 66 -12.85 7.09 -9.83
CA ARG A 66 -12.88 5.75 -9.24
C ARG A 66 -11.53 5.02 -9.31
N ALA A 67 -10.45 5.76 -9.46
CA ALA A 67 -9.10 5.21 -9.48
C ALA A 67 -8.59 4.98 -8.05
N GLN A 68 -7.70 4.01 -7.93
CA GLN A 68 -7.04 3.68 -6.67
C GLN A 68 -5.58 3.38 -6.94
N MET A 69 -4.71 4.11 -6.25
CA MET A 69 -3.27 4.05 -6.41
C MET A 69 -2.59 4.06 -5.04
N LEU A 70 -1.50 3.30 -4.92
CA LEU A 70 -0.58 3.34 -3.79
C LEU A 70 0.77 3.86 -4.29
N LEU A 71 1.31 4.88 -3.62
CA LEU A 71 2.65 5.42 -3.84
C LEU A 71 3.63 4.59 -3.02
N ASP A 72 3.96 3.39 -3.54
CA ASP A 72 4.77 2.40 -2.86
C ASP A 72 6.25 2.62 -3.21
N ASP A 73 7.12 2.51 -2.20
CA ASP A 73 8.57 2.58 -2.36
C ASP A 73 9.11 3.81 -3.13
N MET A 74 8.42 4.96 -2.97
CA MET A 74 8.78 6.22 -3.63
C MET A 74 9.91 6.91 -2.87
N VAL A 75 11.08 6.99 -3.47
CA VAL A 75 12.27 7.66 -2.90
C VAL A 75 12.78 8.71 -3.87
N TYR A 76 12.82 9.96 -3.40
CA TYR A 76 13.48 11.05 -4.11
C TYR A 76 14.86 11.29 -3.52
N ASP A 77 15.90 11.22 -4.36
CA ASP A 77 17.25 11.60 -4.00
C ASP A 77 17.54 13.02 -4.51
N PRO A 78 17.64 14.01 -3.63
CA PRO A 78 17.85 15.40 -4.03
C PRO A 78 19.24 15.65 -4.64
N ASN A 79 20.23 14.79 -4.38
CA ASN A 79 21.58 14.97 -4.91
C ASN A 79 21.67 14.55 -6.39
N SER A 80 20.95 13.52 -6.76
CA SER A 80 20.90 13.01 -8.13
C SER A 80 19.67 13.48 -8.91
N GLU A 81 18.78 14.20 -8.27
CA GLU A 81 17.44 14.61 -8.80
C GLU A 81 16.66 13.40 -9.35
N LYS A 82 16.85 12.24 -8.74
CA LYS A 82 16.30 10.97 -9.20
C LYS A 82 15.11 10.56 -8.34
N LEU A 83 13.97 10.34 -9.00
CA LEU A 83 12.81 9.72 -8.38
C LEU A 83 12.82 8.22 -8.73
N ASN A 84 12.96 7.39 -7.71
CA ASN A 84 12.85 5.94 -7.82
C ASN A 84 11.55 5.51 -7.13
N GLY A 85 10.94 4.44 -7.62
CA GLY A 85 9.81 3.90 -6.88
C GLY A 85 8.86 3.01 -7.67
N VAL A 86 7.85 2.57 -6.95
CA VAL A 86 6.79 1.73 -7.47
C VAL A 86 5.44 2.39 -7.18
N VAL A 87 4.64 2.53 -8.21
CA VAL A 87 3.24 2.93 -8.10
C VAL A 87 2.38 1.71 -8.37
N GLN A 88 1.49 1.38 -7.44
CA GLN A 88 0.53 0.30 -7.64
C GLN A 88 -0.83 0.89 -8.03
N LEU A 89 -1.21 0.77 -9.29
CA LEU A 89 -2.54 1.15 -9.78
C LEU A 89 -3.44 -0.08 -9.79
N THR A 90 -4.33 -0.19 -8.83
CA THR A 90 -5.22 -1.37 -8.72
C THR A 90 -6.43 -1.27 -9.63
N ARG A 91 -6.90 -0.06 -9.91
CA ARG A 91 -8.01 0.21 -10.84
C ARG A 91 -8.06 1.67 -11.26
N GLY A 92 -8.73 1.93 -12.40
CA GLY A 92 -8.97 3.26 -12.94
C GLY A 92 -7.97 3.66 -14.00
N VAL A 93 -8.02 4.90 -14.43
CA VAL A 93 -7.10 5.48 -15.42
C VAL A 93 -6.07 6.37 -14.72
N LEU A 94 -4.84 6.26 -15.19
CA LEU A 94 -3.69 7.07 -14.78
C LEU A 94 -2.97 7.60 -16.02
N ARG A 95 -2.72 8.90 -16.09
CA ARG A 95 -1.73 9.49 -16.99
C ARG A 95 -0.45 9.75 -16.22
N PHE A 96 0.63 9.21 -16.72
CA PHE A 96 1.99 9.45 -16.24
C PHE A 96 2.72 10.37 -17.21
N ALA A 97 3.43 11.38 -16.68
CA ALA A 97 4.30 12.24 -17.46
C ALA A 97 5.55 12.57 -16.63
N SER A 98 6.71 12.04 -17.06
CA SER A 98 7.98 12.39 -16.43
C SER A 98 8.44 13.78 -16.85
N SER A 99 9.18 14.46 -15.97
CA SER A 99 9.95 15.66 -16.35
C SER A 99 10.98 15.32 -17.43
N LYS A 100 11.27 16.25 -18.33
CA LYS A 100 12.29 16.08 -19.38
C LYS A 100 13.71 15.92 -18.82
N THR A 101 13.96 16.41 -17.63
CA THR A 101 15.26 16.40 -16.94
C THR A 101 15.40 15.26 -15.95
N ALA A 102 14.30 14.67 -15.49
CA ALA A 102 14.33 13.63 -14.48
C ALA A 102 14.86 12.30 -14.99
N LYS A 103 15.86 11.74 -14.32
CA LYS A 103 16.25 10.34 -14.47
C LYS A 103 15.30 9.48 -13.66
N VAL A 104 14.18 9.09 -14.27
CA VAL A 104 13.13 8.32 -13.62
C VAL A 104 13.45 6.83 -13.71
N ASP A 105 13.51 6.16 -12.57
CA ASP A 105 13.54 4.70 -12.47
C ASP A 105 12.31 4.24 -11.70
N MET A 106 11.19 4.27 -12.37
CA MET A 106 9.89 3.98 -11.78
C MET A 106 9.22 2.80 -12.46
N LYS A 107 8.36 2.13 -11.70
CA LYS A 107 7.49 1.07 -12.19
C LYS A 107 6.05 1.37 -11.81
N VAL A 108 5.13 1.17 -12.75
CA VAL A 108 3.70 1.13 -12.46
C VAL A 108 3.27 -0.35 -12.45
N ARG A 109 2.88 -0.85 -11.29
CA ARG A 109 2.30 -2.19 -11.15
C ARG A 109 0.79 -2.11 -11.24
N THR A 110 0.22 -3.02 -12.00
CA THR A 110 -1.21 -3.20 -12.18
C THR A 110 -1.56 -4.67 -11.93
N PRO A 111 -2.84 -5.05 -11.82
CA PRO A 111 -3.21 -6.45 -11.63
C PRO A 111 -2.72 -7.42 -12.71
N ALA A 112 -2.57 -6.97 -13.97
CA ALA A 112 -2.20 -7.83 -15.08
C ALA A 112 -0.77 -7.62 -15.62
N ALA A 113 -0.08 -6.51 -15.24
CA ALA A 113 1.23 -6.17 -15.79
C ALA A 113 2.06 -5.27 -14.87
N THR A 114 3.36 -5.25 -15.13
CA THR A 114 4.30 -4.25 -14.58
C THR A 114 4.86 -3.43 -15.73
N ILE A 115 4.80 -2.11 -15.62
CA ILE A 115 5.25 -1.14 -16.63
C ILE A 115 6.53 -0.49 -16.09
N GLY A 116 7.66 -0.75 -16.71
CA GLY A 116 8.94 -0.09 -16.47
C GLY A 116 9.05 1.21 -17.27
N ILE A 117 9.46 2.31 -16.62
CA ILE A 117 9.41 3.66 -17.16
C ILE A 117 10.83 4.18 -17.40
N ARG A 118 11.05 4.71 -18.60
CA ARG A 118 12.30 5.41 -18.97
C ARG A 118 11.95 6.71 -19.69
N GLY A 119 11.74 7.82 -18.96
CA GLY A 119 11.55 9.14 -19.54
C GLY A 119 10.36 9.22 -20.50
N THR A 120 9.13 9.07 -20.02
CA THR A 120 7.95 8.83 -20.87
C THR A 120 6.73 9.63 -20.44
N ALA A 121 5.78 9.77 -21.39
CA ALA A 121 4.39 10.12 -21.11
C ALA A 121 3.49 9.01 -21.67
N PHE A 122 2.60 8.47 -20.87
CA PHE A 122 1.67 7.41 -21.26
C PHE A 122 0.41 7.41 -20.41
N ASP A 123 -0.63 6.81 -20.96
CA ASP A 123 -1.86 6.51 -20.23
C ASP A 123 -1.91 5.02 -19.89
N VAL A 124 -2.47 4.69 -18.76
CA VAL A 124 -2.76 3.31 -18.37
C VAL A 124 -4.16 3.20 -17.78
N LEU A 125 -4.95 2.25 -18.29
CA LEU A 125 -6.20 1.81 -17.71
C LEU A 125 -5.99 0.45 -17.06
N ALA A 126 -6.31 0.34 -15.78
CA ALA A 126 -6.21 -0.89 -15.03
C ALA A 126 -7.57 -1.29 -14.43
N ASN A 127 -7.87 -2.57 -14.50
CA ASN A 127 -8.93 -3.23 -13.75
C ASN A 127 -8.46 -4.66 -13.39
N PRO A 128 -9.20 -5.43 -12.56
CA PRO A 128 -8.75 -6.77 -12.13
C PRO A 128 -8.45 -7.77 -13.26
N ARG A 129 -9.00 -7.53 -14.46
CA ARG A 129 -8.88 -8.46 -15.60
C ARG A 129 -8.02 -7.95 -16.74
N LYS A 130 -7.76 -6.64 -16.81
CA LYS A 130 -7.10 -6.01 -17.95
C LYS A 130 -6.18 -4.88 -17.50
N THR A 131 -5.05 -4.77 -18.18
CA THR A 131 -4.21 -3.57 -18.19
C THR A 131 -4.04 -3.15 -19.63
N GLU A 132 -4.33 -1.90 -19.94
CA GLU A 132 -4.12 -1.31 -21.25
C GLU A 132 -3.24 -0.09 -21.09
N VAL A 133 -2.21 0.03 -21.94
CA VAL A 133 -1.28 1.16 -21.94
C VAL A 133 -1.22 1.78 -23.32
N SER A 134 -1.17 3.10 -23.38
CA SER A 134 -1.00 3.87 -24.62
C SER A 134 0.11 4.89 -24.44
N VAL A 135 1.15 4.80 -25.24
CA VAL A 135 2.35 5.63 -25.12
C VAL A 135 2.18 6.90 -25.94
N ILE A 136 2.32 8.05 -25.28
CA ILE A 136 2.26 9.38 -25.89
C ILE A 136 3.65 9.81 -26.36
N ALA A 137 4.65 9.62 -25.50
CA ALA A 137 6.04 9.98 -25.79
C ALA A 137 7.01 9.06 -25.06
N GLY A 138 8.19 8.84 -25.60
CA GLY A 138 9.21 7.96 -25.00
C GLY A 138 8.95 6.48 -25.25
N ARG A 139 9.45 5.60 -24.37
CA ARG A 139 9.32 4.14 -24.49
C ARG A 139 9.12 3.53 -23.11
N ILE A 140 8.24 2.55 -23.01
CA ILE A 140 8.01 1.76 -21.80
C ILE A 140 8.26 0.28 -22.08
N GLN A 141 8.58 -0.48 -21.03
CA GLN A 141 8.59 -1.94 -21.08
C GLN A 141 7.41 -2.47 -20.26
N VAL A 142 6.54 -3.24 -20.90
CA VAL A 142 5.40 -3.90 -20.24
C VAL A 142 5.74 -5.36 -20.03
N SER A 143 5.81 -5.78 -18.76
CA SER A 143 6.10 -7.16 -18.37
C SER A 143 4.84 -7.81 -17.76
N SER A 144 4.53 -9.01 -18.16
CA SER A 144 3.37 -9.80 -17.72
C SER A 144 3.72 -11.29 -17.63
N GLN A 145 2.79 -12.12 -17.23
CA GLN A 145 2.95 -13.59 -17.29
C GLN A 145 3.14 -14.12 -18.73
N TYR A 146 2.85 -13.31 -19.75
CA TYR A 146 3.02 -13.65 -21.17
C TYR A 146 4.34 -13.15 -21.75
N GLY A 147 5.26 -12.68 -20.92
CA GLY A 147 6.54 -12.13 -21.33
C GLY A 147 6.61 -10.59 -21.20
N SER A 148 7.68 -10.03 -21.78
CA SER A 148 7.94 -8.59 -21.77
C SER A 148 7.90 -8.03 -23.18
N GLN A 149 7.31 -6.84 -23.34
CA GLN A 149 7.15 -6.14 -24.60
C GLN A 149 7.54 -4.66 -24.45
N ASP A 150 8.36 -4.17 -25.38
CA ASP A 150 8.61 -2.74 -25.52
C ASP A 150 7.49 -2.07 -26.29
N VAL A 151 6.99 -0.94 -25.77
CA VAL A 151 5.91 -0.16 -26.37
C VAL A 151 6.40 1.27 -26.60
N GLY A 152 6.36 1.72 -27.84
CA GLY A 152 6.83 3.04 -28.29
C GLY A 152 5.71 4.07 -28.48
N PRO A 153 6.06 5.31 -28.88
CA PRO A 153 5.10 6.39 -29.08
C PRO A 153 4.01 6.04 -30.10
N GLY A 154 2.78 6.40 -29.81
CA GLY A 154 1.62 6.13 -30.67
C GLY A 154 1.12 4.68 -30.63
N GLN A 155 1.81 3.79 -29.88
CA GLN A 155 1.41 2.40 -29.76
C GLN A 155 0.54 2.18 -28.51
N THR A 156 -0.42 1.27 -28.66
CA THR A 156 -1.26 0.77 -27.56
C THR A 156 -1.04 -0.73 -27.37
N PHE A 157 -0.89 -1.16 -26.13
CA PHE A 157 -0.66 -2.55 -25.75
C PHE A 157 -1.61 -2.97 -24.63
N ALA A 158 -2.29 -4.08 -24.79
CA ALA A 158 -3.25 -4.59 -23.83
C ALA A 158 -2.83 -5.97 -23.31
N VAL A 159 -2.86 -6.14 -22.00
CA VAL A 159 -2.66 -7.40 -21.29
C VAL A 159 -3.98 -7.79 -20.61
N GLN A 160 -4.48 -8.97 -20.91
CA GLN A 160 -5.66 -9.55 -20.28
C GLN A 160 -5.25 -10.77 -19.47
N SER A 161 -5.75 -10.88 -18.24
CA SER A 161 -5.37 -11.95 -17.32
C SER A 161 -5.65 -13.37 -17.84
N THR A 162 -6.63 -13.52 -18.73
CA THR A 162 -7.11 -14.84 -19.21
C THR A 162 -6.87 -15.09 -20.70
N SER A 163 -6.57 -14.06 -21.52
CA SER A 163 -6.54 -14.20 -22.97
C SER A 163 -5.26 -13.72 -23.64
N GLY A 164 -4.24 -13.35 -22.88
CA GLY A 164 -2.92 -13.00 -23.40
C GLY A 164 -2.62 -11.52 -23.45
N ALA A 165 -1.55 -11.18 -24.17
CA ALA A 165 -1.07 -9.82 -24.34
C ALA A 165 -0.87 -9.53 -25.82
N LYS A 166 -1.30 -8.33 -26.29
CA LYS A 166 -1.20 -7.95 -27.71
C LYS A 166 -1.18 -6.44 -27.92
N PHE A 167 -0.60 -6.03 -29.04
CA PHE A 167 -0.81 -4.68 -29.57
C PHE A 167 -2.26 -4.52 -30.04
N THR A 168 -2.81 -3.32 -29.84
CA THR A 168 -4.11 -2.93 -30.36
C THR A 168 -3.92 -1.72 -31.30
N PRO A 169 -4.69 -1.58 -32.40
CA PRO A 169 -4.52 -0.49 -33.35
C PRO A 169 -4.70 0.88 -32.70
N GLU A 170 -5.58 0.96 -31.71
CA GLU A 170 -5.92 2.18 -30.99
C GLU A 170 -6.33 1.86 -29.54
N GLN A 171 -6.51 2.90 -28.74
CA GLN A 171 -7.08 2.79 -27.40
C GLN A 171 -8.50 2.22 -27.45
N SER A 172 -8.84 1.38 -26.48
CA SER A 172 -10.24 0.94 -26.31
C SER A 172 -11.14 2.15 -26.02
N ALA A 173 -12.41 2.05 -26.43
CA ALA A 173 -13.40 3.09 -26.14
C ALA A 173 -13.50 3.40 -24.62
N GLU A 174 -13.34 2.38 -23.77
CA GLU A 174 -13.30 2.53 -22.30
C GLU A 174 -12.13 3.42 -21.88
N MET A 175 -10.94 3.16 -22.38
CA MET A 175 -9.74 3.94 -22.04
C MET A 175 -9.83 5.36 -22.58
N ALA A 176 -10.22 5.53 -23.85
CA ALA A 176 -10.37 6.83 -24.49
C ALA A 176 -11.38 7.72 -23.75
N ALA A 177 -12.54 7.17 -23.39
CA ALA A 177 -13.57 7.88 -22.61
C ALA A 177 -13.06 8.27 -21.21
N ALA A 178 -12.37 7.35 -20.50
CA ALA A 178 -11.84 7.60 -19.17
C ALA A 178 -10.75 8.67 -19.18
N VAL A 179 -9.84 8.65 -20.17
CA VAL A 179 -8.79 9.67 -20.35
C VAL A 179 -9.40 11.03 -20.68
N THR A 180 -10.32 11.08 -21.63
CA THR A 180 -10.99 12.33 -22.05
C THR A 180 -11.73 12.95 -20.85
N LYS A 181 -12.48 12.17 -20.11
CA LYS A 181 -13.19 12.64 -18.90
C LYS A 181 -12.23 13.14 -17.82
N MET A 182 -11.14 12.42 -17.59
CA MET A 182 -10.10 12.81 -16.62
C MET A 182 -9.50 14.17 -16.98
N LEU A 183 -9.10 14.35 -18.23
CA LEU A 183 -8.46 15.59 -18.70
C LEU A 183 -9.43 16.77 -18.71
N SER A 184 -10.69 16.56 -19.08
CA SER A 184 -11.71 17.63 -19.04
C SER A 184 -11.97 18.13 -17.62
N MET A 185 -11.99 17.26 -16.63
CA MET A 185 -12.14 17.66 -15.23
C MET A 185 -10.95 18.49 -14.74
N ILE A 186 -9.72 18.11 -15.07
CA ILE A 186 -8.51 18.83 -14.70
C ILE A 186 -8.45 20.19 -15.41
N SER A 187 -8.73 20.24 -16.70
CA SER A 187 -8.75 21.49 -17.47
C SER A 187 -9.80 22.49 -16.97
N ALA A 188 -10.99 22.02 -16.64
CA ALA A 188 -12.03 22.85 -16.07
C ALA A 188 -11.62 23.50 -14.74
N GLU A 189 -10.94 22.77 -13.86
CA GLU A 189 -10.41 23.31 -12.58
C GLU A 189 -9.30 24.34 -12.81
N GLN A 190 -8.41 24.12 -13.80
CA GLN A 190 -7.32 25.05 -14.12
C GLN A 190 -7.81 26.38 -14.72
N THR A 191 -8.93 26.36 -15.45
CA THR A 191 -9.49 27.55 -16.13
C THR A 191 -10.44 28.36 -15.24
N MET A 192 -10.77 27.88 -14.04
CA MET A 192 -11.61 28.62 -13.10
C MET A 192 -10.88 29.89 -12.60
N PRO A 193 -11.53 31.08 -12.65
CA PRO A 193 -10.99 32.28 -12.02
C PRO A 193 -10.72 32.04 -10.54
N LYS A 194 -9.57 32.50 -10.03
CA LYS A 194 -9.13 32.24 -8.64
C LYS A 194 -10.17 32.69 -7.60
N ASP A 195 -10.90 33.77 -7.86
CA ASP A 195 -11.95 34.28 -6.97
C ASP A 195 -13.17 33.34 -6.89
N LYS A 196 -13.56 32.67 -8.00
CA LYS A 196 -14.62 31.67 -8.02
C LYS A 196 -14.18 30.36 -7.39
N ALA A 197 -12.91 29.96 -7.57
CA ALA A 197 -12.36 28.75 -6.97
C ALA A 197 -12.34 28.86 -5.43
N GLU A 198 -12.07 30.04 -4.89
CA GLU A 198 -12.05 30.29 -3.45
C GLU A 198 -13.46 30.34 -2.85
N GLN A 199 -14.44 30.92 -3.56
CA GLN A 199 -15.85 30.93 -3.15
C GLN A 199 -16.46 29.54 -3.17
N VAL A 200 -16.21 28.74 -4.22
CA VAL A 200 -16.65 27.33 -4.31
C VAL A 200 -16.01 26.47 -3.23
N LYS A 201 -14.73 26.72 -2.89
CA LYS A 201 -14.06 26.06 -1.77
C LYS A 201 -14.70 26.43 -0.42
N LYS A 202 -15.02 27.70 -0.18
CA LYS A 202 -15.70 28.18 1.04
C LYS A 202 -17.14 27.64 1.15
N GLU A 203 -17.85 27.55 0.03
CA GLU A 203 -19.23 27.03 0.01
C GLU A 203 -19.29 25.51 0.18
N LYS A 204 -18.35 24.77 -0.44
CA LYS A 204 -18.20 23.32 -0.22
C LYS A 204 -17.75 22.99 1.22
N ALA A 205 -16.90 23.81 1.82
CA ALA A 205 -16.51 23.70 3.22
C ALA A 205 -17.70 23.96 4.17
N LYS A 206 -18.49 25.03 3.94
CA LYS A 206 -19.70 25.33 4.71
C LYS A 206 -20.77 24.24 4.58
N LYS A 207 -20.98 23.64 3.39
CA LYS A 207 -21.90 22.51 3.20
C LYS A 207 -21.42 21.20 3.86
N ALA A 208 -20.13 21.03 4.05
CA ALA A 208 -19.58 19.92 4.82
C ALA A 208 -19.77 20.11 6.33
N GLU A 209 -19.71 21.36 6.80
CA GLU A 209 -19.88 21.72 8.21
C GLU A 209 -21.37 21.71 8.65
N GLN A 210 -22.31 21.99 7.74
CA GLN A 210 -23.76 21.96 8.01
C GLN A 210 -24.40 20.57 8.06
N LYS A 211 -23.65 19.50 7.76
CA LYS A 211 -24.11 18.10 7.88
C LYS A 211 -23.63 17.39 9.14
N GLN A 212 -23.08 18.10 10.11
CA GLN A 212 -22.79 17.54 11.43
C GLN A 212 -23.76 18.16 12.45
N PRO A 213 -24.55 17.36 13.18
CA PRO A 213 -25.28 17.86 14.33
C PRO A 213 -24.30 18.23 15.42
N VAL A 214 -24.41 19.49 15.87
CA VAL A 214 -23.63 20.01 16.99
C VAL A 214 -24.04 19.26 18.25
N ASN A 215 -23.17 18.43 18.79
CA ASN A 215 -23.29 17.99 20.16
C ASN A 215 -21.94 18.22 20.89
N LYS A 216 -21.99 19.19 21.80
CA LYS A 216 -20.89 19.52 22.71
C LYS A 216 -20.85 18.46 23.82
N THR A 217 -19.95 17.52 23.73
CA THR A 217 -19.32 16.87 24.90
C THR A 217 -18.11 16.07 24.41
N ALA A 218 -16.94 16.39 24.90
CA ALA A 218 -15.70 15.67 24.70
C ALA A 218 -15.61 14.49 25.70
N PRO A 219 -14.68 13.60 25.59
CA PRO A 219 -14.33 12.60 24.59
C PRO A 219 -14.58 11.16 25.09
N LYS A 220 -15.58 10.49 24.58
CA LYS A 220 -15.83 9.04 24.82
C LYS A 220 -16.03 8.20 23.57
N GLU A 221 -15.73 8.72 22.38
CA GLU A 221 -16.07 8.03 21.11
C GLU A 221 -14.99 7.08 20.56
N THR A 222 -13.87 6.89 21.25
CA THR A 222 -12.86 5.91 20.81
C THR A 222 -13.22 4.47 21.17
N GLN A 223 -14.31 4.24 21.90
CA GLN A 223 -14.72 2.91 22.33
C GLN A 223 -15.95 2.32 21.60
N GLN A 224 -16.63 3.07 20.74
CA GLN A 224 -17.86 2.58 20.11
C GLN A 224 -17.74 2.11 18.64
N LEU A 225 -16.59 2.25 17.99
CA LEU A 225 -16.36 1.61 16.68
C LEU A 225 -15.94 0.13 16.76
N ALA A 226 -15.70 -0.39 17.97
CA ALA A 226 -15.32 -1.78 18.19
C ALA A 226 -16.50 -2.74 18.45
N ALA A 227 -17.74 -2.26 18.49
CA ALA A 227 -18.86 -3.04 19.01
C ALA A 227 -20.04 -3.26 18.05
N LYS A 228 -19.87 -3.08 16.75
CA LYS A 228 -20.90 -3.48 15.75
C LYS A 228 -20.28 -3.97 14.46
N THR A 229 -19.68 -5.16 14.47
CA THR A 229 -19.49 -5.95 13.24
C THR A 229 -19.52 -7.45 13.58
N THR A 230 -20.65 -7.93 14.03
CA THR A 230 -21.12 -9.26 13.71
C THR A 230 -21.77 -9.16 12.33
N GLY A 231 -21.01 -9.40 11.26
CA GLY A 231 -21.50 -9.33 9.89
C GLY A 231 -20.32 -9.33 8.93
N SER A 232 -20.27 -10.23 8.00
CA SER A 232 -19.38 -10.43 6.85
C SER A 232 -18.13 -9.54 6.76
N GLN A 233 -16.97 -10.15 6.54
CA GLN A 233 -15.72 -9.46 6.24
C GLN A 233 -15.89 -8.54 5.01
N PRO A 234 -15.17 -7.41 4.92
CA PRO A 234 -15.22 -6.53 3.76
C PRO A 234 -14.90 -7.28 2.45
N GLU A 235 -15.50 -6.89 1.35
CA GLU A 235 -15.24 -7.46 0.02
C GLU A 235 -13.73 -7.50 -0.31
N GLU A 236 -12.96 -6.52 0.13
CA GLU A 236 -11.50 -6.47 -0.05
C GLU A 236 -10.77 -7.66 0.64
N PHE A 237 -11.31 -8.15 1.75
CA PHE A 237 -10.79 -9.35 2.42
C PHE A 237 -11.00 -10.59 1.55
N TYR A 238 -12.21 -10.80 1.02
CA TYR A 238 -12.51 -11.94 0.16
C TYR A 238 -11.71 -11.92 -1.15
N GLN A 239 -11.47 -10.74 -1.70
CA GLN A 239 -10.62 -10.57 -2.88
C GLN A 239 -9.16 -10.93 -2.59
N ALA A 240 -8.65 -10.58 -1.40
CA ALA A 240 -7.26 -10.86 -1.02
C ALA A 240 -6.99 -12.37 -0.86
N ILE A 241 -7.98 -13.14 -0.38
CA ILE A 241 -7.84 -14.58 -0.14
C ILE A 241 -8.35 -15.46 -1.30
N ARG A 242 -9.01 -14.85 -2.28
CA ARG A 242 -9.64 -15.57 -3.39
C ARG A 242 -8.62 -16.39 -4.18
N GLY A 243 -8.88 -17.71 -4.30
CA GLY A 243 -8.01 -18.63 -5.02
C GLY A 243 -6.71 -18.96 -4.31
N LYS A 244 -6.49 -18.49 -3.08
CA LYS A 244 -5.34 -18.84 -2.26
C LYS A 244 -5.55 -20.17 -1.54
N ASN A 245 -4.45 -20.87 -1.29
CA ASN A 245 -4.48 -22.04 -0.43
C ASN A 245 -4.60 -21.59 1.03
N LEU A 246 -5.74 -21.83 1.67
CA LEU A 246 -6.02 -21.43 3.05
C LEU A 246 -5.06 -22.04 4.07
N GLU A 247 -4.46 -23.21 3.78
CA GLU A 247 -3.37 -23.79 4.58
C GLU A 247 -2.11 -22.91 4.59
N ASN A 248 -1.93 -22.05 3.62
CA ASN A 248 -0.81 -21.13 3.53
C ASN A 248 -1.21 -19.68 3.88
N LEU A 249 -2.35 -19.49 4.52
CA LEU A 249 -2.76 -18.19 5.05
C LEU A 249 -2.85 -18.23 6.57
N VAL A 250 -2.40 -17.16 7.21
CA VAL A 250 -2.54 -16.95 8.65
C VAL A 250 -3.30 -15.65 8.91
N TYR A 251 -4.32 -15.72 9.73
CA TYR A 251 -5.10 -14.58 10.21
C TYR A 251 -4.55 -14.10 11.55
N ILE A 252 -4.27 -12.83 11.66
CA ILE A 252 -3.94 -12.15 12.91
C ILE A 252 -5.07 -11.17 13.22
N ASP A 253 -5.86 -11.45 14.24
CA ASP A 253 -6.93 -10.58 14.71
C ASP A 253 -6.35 -9.57 15.70
N LEU A 254 -6.36 -8.29 15.32
CA LEU A 254 -5.98 -7.15 16.15
C LEU A 254 -7.24 -6.43 16.66
N LYS A 255 -7.11 -5.51 17.59
CA LYS A 255 -8.22 -4.66 18.02
C LYS A 255 -8.75 -3.74 16.92
N TYR A 256 -7.93 -3.49 15.89
CA TYR A 256 -8.24 -2.61 14.76
C TYR A 256 -8.86 -3.34 13.57
N GLY A 257 -8.68 -4.66 13.46
CA GLY A 257 -9.15 -5.50 12.37
C GLY A 257 -8.26 -6.70 12.13
N ARG A 258 -8.57 -7.47 11.09
CA ARG A 258 -7.84 -8.69 10.71
C ARG A 258 -6.72 -8.38 9.73
N VAL A 259 -5.53 -8.90 10.02
CA VAL A 259 -4.38 -8.94 9.11
C VAL A 259 -4.27 -10.35 8.52
N VAL A 260 -4.06 -10.47 7.22
CA VAL A 260 -3.84 -11.75 6.55
C VAL A 260 -2.42 -11.83 6.05
N ILE A 261 -1.69 -12.85 6.48
CA ILE A 261 -0.34 -13.14 6.02
C ILE A 261 -0.39 -14.39 5.12
N GLU A 262 0.11 -14.26 3.90
CA GLU A 262 0.41 -15.40 3.05
C GLU A 262 1.78 -15.97 3.42
N LEU A 263 1.82 -17.22 3.82
CA LEU A 263 3.05 -17.97 4.08
C LEU A 263 3.75 -18.29 2.77
N LEU A 264 5.07 -18.33 2.80
CA LEU A 264 5.93 -18.60 1.65
C LEU A 264 6.72 -19.91 1.82
N PRO A 265 6.06 -21.09 1.84
CA PRO A 265 6.73 -22.36 2.09
C PRO A 265 7.71 -22.75 0.97
N SER A 266 7.63 -22.13 -0.21
CA SER A 266 8.61 -22.34 -1.30
C SER A 266 9.99 -21.77 -1.00
N ILE A 267 10.10 -20.78 -0.11
CA ILE A 267 11.37 -20.14 0.24
C ILE A 267 11.76 -20.35 1.71
N ALA A 268 10.80 -20.62 2.59
CA ALA A 268 11.03 -20.83 4.01
C ALA A 268 10.12 -21.94 4.56
N PRO A 269 10.26 -23.22 4.12
CA PRO A 269 9.38 -24.31 4.52
C PRO A 269 9.39 -24.58 6.01
N LEU A 270 10.54 -24.55 6.69
CA LEU A 270 10.65 -24.80 8.12
C LEU A 270 9.96 -23.70 8.94
N HIS A 271 10.17 -22.43 8.57
CA HIS A 271 9.54 -21.31 9.26
C HIS A 271 8.03 -21.29 8.99
N ALA A 272 7.57 -21.50 7.77
CA ALA A 272 6.15 -21.57 7.44
C ALA A 272 5.44 -22.69 8.24
N ALA A 273 6.06 -23.88 8.35
CA ALA A 273 5.54 -24.98 9.15
C ALA A 273 5.50 -24.64 10.64
N ARG A 274 6.55 -23.99 11.17
CA ARG A 274 6.62 -23.61 12.58
C ARG A 274 5.58 -22.56 12.94
N ILE A 275 5.38 -21.55 12.11
CA ILE A 275 4.35 -20.51 12.30
C ILE A 275 2.95 -21.15 12.33
N LYS A 276 2.64 -22.06 11.43
CA LYS A 276 1.36 -22.79 11.42
C LYS A 276 1.18 -23.61 12.71
N GLN A 277 2.22 -24.34 13.14
CA GLN A 277 2.19 -25.12 14.36
C GLN A 277 1.86 -24.23 15.57
N LEU A 278 2.63 -23.16 15.78
CA LEU A 278 2.45 -22.25 16.91
C LEU A 278 1.10 -21.52 16.86
N ALA A 279 0.60 -21.17 15.66
CA ALA A 279 -0.72 -20.58 15.50
C ALA A 279 -1.83 -21.58 15.91
N ARG A 280 -1.71 -22.86 15.54
CA ARG A 280 -2.66 -23.91 15.94
C ARG A 280 -2.63 -24.24 17.43
N GLU A 281 -1.46 -24.13 18.04
CA GLU A 281 -1.27 -24.27 19.49
C GLU A 281 -1.80 -23.05 20.27
N GLY A 282 -2.20 -21.97 19.57
CA GLY A 282 -2.64 -20.72 20.21
C GLY A 282 -1.51 -19.92 20.86
N PHE A 283 -0.25 -20.27 20.58
CA PHE A 283 0.93 -19.66 21.19
C PHE A 283 0.97 -18.13 21.04
N TYR A 284 0.52 -17.61 19.91
CA TYR A 284 0.57 -16.18 19.60
C TYR A 284 -0.59 -15.37 20.20
N ASN A 285 -1.61 -16.02 20.77
CA ASN A 285 -2.76 -15.31 21.33
C ASN A 285 -2.31 -14.46 22.51
N ASP A 286 -2.82 -13.24 22.56
CA ASP A 286 -2.57 -12.21 23.56
C ASP A 286 -1.12 -11.71 23.64
N LEU A 287 -0.23 -12.18 22.77
CA LEU A 287 1.14 -11.68 22.73
C LEU A 287 1.20 -10.23 22.26
N SER A 288 2.04 -9.44 22.93
CA SER A 288 2.23 -8.02 22.65
C SER A 288 3.12 -7.77 21.43
N PHE A 289 2.88 -6.65 20.75
CA PHE A 289 3.86 -6.03 19.89
C PHE A 289 4.84 -5.26 20.79
N HIS A 290 5.89 -5.93 21.19
CA HIS A 290 6.85 -5.40 22.17
C HIS A 290 7.81 -4.34 21.60
N SER A 291 7.88 -4.23 20.26
CA SER A 291 8.69 -3.19 19.58
C SER A 291 7.98 -2.77 18.29
N VAL A 292 7.60 -1.51 18.22
CA VAL A 292 6.96 -0.93 17.03
C VAL A 292 7.70 0.34 16.63
N ARG A 293 8.42 0.29 15.52
CA ARG A 293 9.12 1.43 14.93
C ARG A 293 8.42 1.80 13.63
N LYS A 294 7.63 2.88 13.66
CA LYS A 294 6.89 3.36 12.49
C LYS A 294 7.79 3.59 11.28
N GLY A 295 7.33 3.12 10.11
CA GLY A 295 8.10 3.21 8.86
C GLY A 295 9.29 2.25 8.79
N TYR A 296 9.38 1.29 9.74
CA TYR A 296 10.42 0.28 9.74
C TYR A 296 9.83 -1.11 10.02
N VAL A 297 9.64 -1.51 11.29
CA VAL A 297 9.12 -2.83 11.66
C VAL A 297 8.21 -2.79 12.88
N ALA A 298 7.29 -3.75 12.96
CA ALA A 298 6.52 -4.10 14.15
C ALA A 298 6.87 -5.52 14.58
N GLU A 299 7.46 -5.68 15.79
CA GLU A 299 7.99 -6.93 16.31
C GLU A 299 7.06 -7.53 17.38
N THR A 300 6.84 -8.86 17.32
CA THR A 300 5.99 -9.62 18.21
C THR A 300 6.48 -11.07 18.32
N GLY A 301 5.71 -11.95 18.98
CA GLY A 301 5.99 -13.39 19.07
C GLY A 301 6.88 -13.77 20.25
N ASP A 302 7.06 -12.86 21.22
CA ASP A 302 7.73 -13.12 22.50
C ASP A 302 6.70 -13.23 23.62
N PRO A 303 6.53 -14.39 24.27
CA PRO A 303 5.59 -14.55 25.38
C PRO A 303 5.95 -13.73 26.62
N THR A 304 7.21 -13.31 26.76
CA THR A 304 7.65 -12.47 27.90
C THR A 304 7.45 -10.97 27.64
N GLY A 305 7.21 -10.57 26.38
CA GLY A 305 7.07 -9.17 25.99
C GLY A 305 8.33 -8.33 26.08
N THR A 306 9.49 -8.94 26.34
CA THR A 306 10.80 -8.27 26.52
C THR A 306 11.61 -8.17 25.23
N GLY A 307 11.26 -8.96 24.22
CA GLY A 307 12.02 -9.16 23.00
C GLY A 307 13.16 -10.19 23.11
N LEU A 308 13.24 -10.89 24.25
CA LEU A 308 14.30 -11.89 24.54
C LEU A 308 13.75 -13.32 24.70
N GLY A 309 12.46 -13.50 24.88
CA GLY A 309 11.79 -14.79 25.03
C GLY A 309 11.51 -15.48 23.70
N GLY A 310 10.94 -16.69 23.77
CA GLY A 310 10.58 -17.51 22.62
C GLY A 310 9.79 -18.74 23.00
N SER A 311 9.56 -19.63 22.05
CA SER A 311 8.85 -20.91 22.26
C SER A 311 9.78 -22.04 22.71
N GLY A 312 11.09 -21.79 22.77
CA GLY A 312 12.09 -22.76 23.24
C GLY A 312 12.61 -23.72 22.16
N LYS A 313 12.25 -23.51 20.87
CA LYS A 313 12.71 -24.36 19.76
C LYS A 313 13.26 -23.52 18.60
N THR A 314 14.56 -23.52 18.44
CA THR A 314 15.24 -22.77 17.39
C THR A 314 15.14 -23.44 16.02
N LEU A 315 15.25 -22.63 14.97
CA LEU A 315 15.21 -23.03 13.57
C LEU A 315 16.47 -22.64 12.83
N LYS A 316 16.85 -23.47 11.85
CA LYS A 316 17.91 -23.12 10.89
C LYS A 316 17.41 -21.99 9.98
N ALA A 317 18.24 -21.01 9.73
CA ALA A 317 17.89 -19.90 8.82
C ALA A 317 17.63 -20.37 7.38
N GLU A 318 16.59 -19.81 6.77
CA GLU A 318 16.20 -20.04 5.37
C GLU A 318 16.28 -18.70 4.62
N LEU A 319 17.52 -18.30 4.29
CA LEU A 319 17.78 -17.02 3.64
C LEU A 319 17.39 -17.07 2.16
N SER A 320 16.80 -15.98 1.66
CA SER A 320 16.38 -15.84 0.27
C SER A 320 16.95 -14.57 -0.36
N LYS A 321 16.75 -14.40 -1.68
CA LYS A 321 17.10 -13.20 -2.42
C LYS A 321 15.96 -12.15 -2.42
N GLU A 322 14.86 -12.44 -1.75
CA GLU A 322 13.75 -11.51 -1.61
C GLU A 322 14.15 -10.33 -0.73
N SER A 323 13.61 -9.14 -1.06
CA SER A 323 13.89 -7.91 -0.32
C SER A 323 12.86 -7.64 0.77
N PHE A 324 13.32 -7.09 1.91
CA PHE A 324 12.48 -6.64 3.00
C PHE A 324 11.81 -5.30 2.66
N VAL A 325 10.74 -5.38 1.90
CA VAL A 325 9.86 -4.25 1.59
C VAL A 325 8.61 -4.29 2.47
N ARG A 326 7.83 -3.22 2.48
CA ARG A 326 6.59 -3.13 3.27
C ARG A 326 5.67 -4.33 3.03
N GLY A 327 5.14 -4.88 4.13
CA GLY A 327 4.27 -6.05 4.15
C GLY A 327 5.03 -7.37 4.21
N VAL A 328 6.33 -7.40 3.97
CA VAL A 328 7.14 -8.62 4.16
C VAL A 328 7.23 -8.95 5.64
N VAL A 329 7.16 -10.24 5.96
CA VAL A 329 7.25 -10.75 7.32
C VAL A 329 8.52 -11.60 7.46
N GLY A 330 9.37 -11.18 8.39
CA GLY A 330 10.65 -11.83 8.66
C GLY A 330 10.72 -12.45 10.05
N MET A 331 11.49 -13.52 10.17
CA MET A 331 11.73 -14.17 11.45
C MET A 331 12.88 -13.49 12.18
N LYS A 332 12.68 -13.15 13.44
CA LYS A 332 13.71 -12.56 14.29
C LYS A 332 14.64 -13.65 14.84
N HIS A 333 15.91 -13.37 14.87
CA HIS A 333 16.94 -14.19 15.48
C HIS A 333 17.86 -13.32 16.37
N LYS A 334 18.65 -13.92 17.23
CA LYS A 334 19.63 -13.22 18.05
C LYS A 334 20.74 -12.65 17.18
N LEU A 335 21.27 -11.50 17.56
CA LEU A 335 22.36 -10.84 16.84
C LEU A 335 23.55 -11.80 16.67
N ARG A 336 24.03 -11.95 15.44
CA ARG A 336 25.13 -12.85 15.03
C ARG A 336 24.88 -14.35 15.15
N GLU A 337 23.63 -14.77 15.49
CA GLU A 337 23.26 -16.19 15.61
C GLU A 337 22.12 -16.51 14.61
N LEU A 338 22.43 -16.68 13.34
CA LEU A 338 21.46 -16.88 12.26
C LEU A 338 20.46 -18.03 12.52
N ASN A 339 20.91 -19.09 13.21
CA ASN A 339 20.11 -20.29 13.48
C ASN A 339 19.43 -20.25 14.85
N SER A 340 19.24 -19.06 15.43
CA SER A 340 18.58 -18.85 16.73
C SER A 340 17.14 -18.32 16.60
N ALA A 341 16.59 -18.28 15.40
CA ALA A 341 15.20 -17.95 15.17
C ALA A 341 14.27 -18.97 15.86
N ASP A 342 13.17 -18.51 16.46
CA ASP A 342 12.28 -19.40 17.23
C ASP A 342 10.80 -19.08 16.95
N SER A 343 10.23 -18.09 17.64
CA SER A 343 8.83 -17.68 17.52
C SER A 343 8.66 -16.19 17.23
N GLN A 344 9.68 -15.37 17.51
CA GLN A 344 9.59 -13.94 17.29
C GLN A 344 9.67 -13.60 15.81
N PHE A 345 8.78 -12.70 15.37
CA PHE A 345 8.77 -12.22 14.00
C PHE A 345 8.51 -10.71 13.93
N PHE A 346 8.78 -10.14 12.78
CA PHE A 346 8.48 -8.74 12.52
C PHE A 346 7.78 -8.55 11.19
N ILE A 347 6.86 -7.59 11.16
CA ILE A 347 6.18 -7.12 9.94
C ILE A 347 6.85 -5.83 9.52
N VAL A 348 7.33 -5.76 8.28
CA VAL A 348 7.94 -4.55 7.73
C VAL A 348 6.86 -3.52 7.42
N THR A 349 6.97 -2.35 8.04
CA THR A 349 6.01 -1.24 7.85
C THR A 349 6.52 -0.15 6.92
N GLY A 350 7.77 -0.24 6.46
CA GLY A 350 8.42 0.66 5.51
C GLY A 350 9.46 -0.08 4.66
N ALA A 351 10.52 0.60 4.23
CA ALA A 351 11.65 -0.04 3.56
C ALA A 351 12.69 -0.52 4.60
N ALA A 352 13.10 -1.78 4.49
CA ALA A 352 14.08 -2.40 5.38
C ALA A 352 15.11 -3.25 4.61
N THR A 353 15.52 -2.81 3.42
CA THR A 353 16.41 -3.55 2.50
C THR A 353 17.79 -3.87 3.08
N HIS A 354 18.22 -3.13 4.10
CA HIS A 354 19.44 -3.47 4.85
C HIS A 354 19.34 -4.79 5.64
N LEU A 355 18.13 -5.39 5.75
CA LEU A 355 17.89 -6.72 6.31
C LEU A 355 17.98 -7.85 5.26
N ASP A 356 18.08 -7.50 3.97
CA ASP A 356 18.13 -8.46 2.86
C ASP A 356 19.30 -9.44 3.05
N GLY A 357 19.01 -10.73 2.84
CA GLY A 357 19.97 -11.80 3.02
C GLY A 357 20.43 -12.05 4.48
N LYS A 358 19.89 -11.34 5.47
CA LYS A 358 20.28 -11.47 6.90
C LYS A 358 19.21 -12.14 7.75
N TYR A 359 17.95 -12.09 7.33
CA TYR A 359 16.82 -12.68 8.05
C TYR A 359 16.00 -13.57 7.12
N THR A 360 15.34 -14.58 7.68
CA THR A 360 14.43 -15.45 6.93
C THR A 360 13.12 -14.72 6.66
N ILE A 361 12.75 -14.59 5.39
CA ILE A 361 11.42 -14.15 4.97
C ILE A 361 10.52 -15.41 4.90
N TRP A 362 9.43 -15.42 5.68
CA TRP A 362 8.52 -16.55 5.71
C TRP A 362 7.10 -16.22 5.29
N GLY A 363 6.78 -14.95 5.11
CA GLY A 363 5.42 -14.53 4.75
C GLY A 363 5.34 -13.12 4.20
N ARG A 364 4.13 -12.77 3.73
CA ARG A 364 3.79 -11.44 3.24
C ARG A 364 2.36 -11.10 3.64
N VAL A 365 2.14 -9.91 4.17
CA VAL A 365 0.80 -9.38 4.43
C VAL A 365 0.11 -9.11 3.10
N ILE A 366 -1.03 -9.72 2.87
CA ILE A 366 -1.86 -9.55 1.67
C ILE A 366 -3.15 -8.77 1.94
N TYR A 367 -3.52 -8.59 3.21
CA TYR A 367 -4.65 -7.78 3.65
C TYR A 367 -4.41 -7.23 5.06
N GLY A 368 -4.86 -6.02 5.36
CA GLY A 368 -4.87 -5.44 6.71
C GLY A 368 -3.59 -4.72 7.11
N MET A 369 -2.70 -4.32 6.18
CA MET A 369 -1.52 -3.52 6.52
C MET A 369 -1.86 -2.18 7.17
N GLU A 370 -3.04 -1.63 6.90
CA GLU A 370 -3.57 -0.44 7.57
C GLU A 370 -3.77 -0.65 9.08
N PHE A 371 -4.09 -1.87 9.52
CA PHE A 371 -4.23 -2.21 10.94
C PHE A 371 -2.86 -2.37 11.62
N VAL A 372 -1.85 -2.83 10.88
CA VAL A 372 -0.47 -2.86 11.37
C VAL A 372 0.08 -1.45 11.58
N ASP A 373 -0.28 -0.49 10.71
CA ASP A 373 0.13 0.92 10.84
C ASP A 373 -0.47 1.62 12.07
N LEU A 374 -1.60 1.12 12.58
CA LEU A 374 -2.27 1.65 13.78
C LEU A 374 -1.63 1.18 15.08
N LEU A 375 -0.72 0.20 15.05
CA LEU A 375 -0.03 -0.28 16.23
C LEU A 375 0.72 0.86 16.93
N LYS A 376 0.61 0.90 18.25
CA LYS A 376 1.23 1.95 19.08
C LYS A 376 2.76 1.86 19.00
N PRO A 377 3.46 2.97 18.67
CA PRO A 377 4.90 2.96 18.59
C PRO A 377 5.57 2.89 19.97
N GLY A 378 6.74 2.27 20.01
CA GLY A 378 7.59 2.17 21.22
C GLY A 378 8.43 0.91 21.20
N GLY A 379 9.43 0.86 22.03
CA GLY A 379 10.28 -0.30 22.22
C GLY A 379 10.71 -0.51 23.67
N PRO A 380 9.82 -1.01 24.58
CA PRO A 380 8.39 -1.37 24.39
C PRO A 380 7.46 -0.13 24.35
N PRO A 381 6.30 -0.24 23.72
CA PRO A 381 5.24 0.76 23.85
C PRO A 381 4.76 0.85 25.32
N LYS A 382 4.34 2.05 25.74
CA LYS A 382 3.82 2.25 27.11
C LYS A 382 2.57 1.38 27.39
N GLU A 383 1.74 1.19 26.37
CA GLU A 383 0.57 0.31 26.37
C GLU A 383 0.59 -0.47 25.06
N PRO A 384 1.25 -1.63 24.99
CA PRO A 384 1.42 -2.36 23.74
C PRO A 384 0.08 -2.91 23.23
N ASP A 385 -0.08 -2.90 21.92
CA ASP A 385 -1.14 -3.63 21.26
C ASP A 385 -0.82 -5.13 21.27
N THR A 386 -1.86 -5.96 21.27
CA THR A 386 -1.72 -7.42 21.32
C THR A 386 -2.35 -8.09 20.11
N ILE A 387 -1.85 -9.27 19.78
CA ILE A 387 -2.52 -10.22 18.90
C ILE A 387 -3.68 -10.82 19.70
N LYS A 388 -4.92 -10.45 19.38
CA LYS A 388 -6.09 -11.04 20.03
C LYS A 388 -6.18 -12.53 19.74
N LYS A 389 -5.95 -12.90 18.48
CA LYS A 389 -5.96 -14.30 18.05
C LYS A 389 -5.15 -14.45 16.76
N MET A 390 -4.39 -15.54 16.66
CA MET A 390 -3.68 -15.94 15.44
C MET A 390 -4.09 -17.36 15.06
N ARG A 391 -4.49 -17.56 13.80
CA ARG A 391 -5.03 -18.83 13.33
C ARG A 391 -4.61 -19.11 11.89
N VAL A 392 -4.43 -20.38 11.53
CA VAL A 392 -4.36 -20.81 10.13
C VAL A 392 -5.76 -20.62 9.51
N ALA A 393 -5.84 -20.05 8.32
CA ALA A 393 -7.12 -19.72 7.70
C ALA A 393 -7.98 -20.96 7.43
N ALA A 394 -7.35 -22.10 7.08
CA ALA A 394 -8.05 -23.37 6.87
C ALA A 394 -8.80 -23.89 8.12
N ASP A 395 -8.38 -23.47 9.31
CA ASP A 395 -9.00 -23.89 10.58
C ASP A 395 -10.14 -22.96 11.01
N VAL A 396 -10.41 -21.89 10.24
CA VAL A 396 -11.45 -20.91 10.57
C VAL A 396 -12.72 -21.26 9.81
N LYS A 397 -13.75 -21.71 10.52
CA LYS A 397 -15.09 -21.82 9.96
C LYS A 397 -15.64 -20.40 9.84
N GLU A 398 -15.86 -19.92 8.62
CA GLU A 398 -16.63 -18.72 8.38
C GLU A 398 -18.11 -19.05 8.67
N SER A 399 -18.65 -18.40 9.68
CA SER A 399 -20.06 -18.50 10.05
C SER A 399 -20.87 -17.44 9.32
#